data_5793ffe57089e9dc3191afdf1febaa11
#
_entry.id   5793ffe57089e9dc3191afdf1febaa11
#
_cell.length_a   1.000
_cell.length_b   1.000
_cell.length_c   1.000
_cell.angle_alpha   90.00
_cell.angle_beta   90.00
_cell.angle_gamma   90.00
#
_symmetry.space_group_name_H-M   'P 1'
#
loop_
_entity.id
_entity.type
_entity.pdbx_description
1 polymer ?
#
loop_
_entity_poly.entity_id
_entity_poly.type
_entity_poly.pdbx_seq_one_letter_code
_entity_poly.pdbx_strand_id
1 'polypeptide(L)'
;MKKNIEIKKLGINGEGIGYIDRKIVFVPGALPQEEVVVEITKQTRSYYEGKLVSIIKSSKDRVNPSCKVYENCQGCTLLHLNYFKQLTAKKEAVREAIRKYTNYNLNKTVFKDVIASPKQEGFITSVNLPIVEFKGKITFGIYQRDSKYLTVMTKCFKQHPMINETLSALEILLTNNKCKIYNDKFKTGLRFIKIKLIDKQI
;
A
#
# COMPACT_ATOMS: atom_id res chain seq x y z
N MET A 1 11.09 11.57 -19.08
CA MET A 1 11.64 12.93 -18.75
C MET A 1 11.69 13.06 -17.24
N LYS A 2 12.87 13.44 -16.68
CA LYS A 2 13.02 13.68 -15.23
C LYS A 2 12.80 15.15 -14.91
N LYS A 3 12.16 15.43 -13.79
CA LYS A 3 11.86 16.76 -13.26
C LYS A 3 12.09 16.82 -11.76
N ASN A 4 12.57 17.95 -11.27
CA ASN A 4 12.64 18.24 -9.84
C ASN A 4 11.36 18.97 -9.45
N ILE A 5 10.66 18.48 -8.44
CA ILE A 5 9.42 19.09 -7.95
C ILE A 5 9.35 19.04 -6.43
N GLU A 6 8.63 19.99 -5.86
CA GLU A 6 8.24 19.96 -4.46
C GLU A 6 6.86 19.32 -4.32
N ILE A 7 6.74 18.42 -3.34
CA ILE A 7 5.48 17.78 -3.00
C ILE A 7 4.72 18.66 -2.00
N LYS A 8 3.52 19.08 -2.39
CA LYS A 8 2.71 20.04 -1.62
C LYS A 8 1.73 19.36 -0.64
N LYS A 9 1.15 18.23 -1.03
CA LYS A 9 0.15 17.50 -0.22
C LYS A 9 0.09 16.03 -0.57
N LEU A 10 -0.67 15.24 0.20
CA LEU A 10 -1.03 13.87 -0.16
C LEU A 10 -2.33 13.85 -0.96
N GLY A 11 -2.42 12.95 -1.90
CA GLY A 11 -3.64 12.55 -2.55
C GLY A 11 -4.45 11.53 -1.73
N ILE A 12 -5.65 11.22 -2.18
CA ILE A 12 -6.59 10.36 -1.47
C ILE A 12 -6.08 8.91 -1.34
N ASN A 13 -5.24 8.44 -2.28
CA ASN A 13 -4.65 7.10 -2.23
C ASN A 13 -3.28 7.09 -1.51
N GLY A 14 -2.85 8.21 -0.94
CA GLY A 14 -1.58 8.35 -0.24
C GLY A 14 -0.39 8.70 -1.14
N GLU A 15 -0.60 9.00 -2.42
CA GLU A 15 0.40 9.53 -3.33
C GLU A 15 0.75 10.99 -3.00
N GLY A 16 2.01 11.38 -3.19
CA GLY A 16 2.41 12.78 -3.14
C GLY A 16 1.85 13.56 -4.33
N ILE A 17 1.42 14.79 -4.11
CA ILE A 17 0.94 15.72 -5.14
C ILE A 17 1.90 16.89 -5.23
N GLY A 18 2.50 17.07 -6.41
CA GLY A 18 3.26 18.23 -6.83
C GLY A 18 2.68 18.85 -8.09
N TYR A 19 3.41 19.82 -8.67
CA TYR A 19 2.98 20.53 -9.87
C TYR A 19 4.14 20.73 -10.84
N ILE A 20 3.84 20.57 -12.14
CA ILE A 20 4.70 20.98 -13.27
C ILE A 20 3.84 21.85 -14.17
N ASP A 21 4.25 23.09 -14.43
CA ASP A 21 3.54 24.04 -15.31
C ASP A 21 2.04 24.15 -14.99
N ARG A 22 1.72 24.27 -13.69
CA ARG A 22 0.35 24.31 -13.11
C ARG A 22 -0.46 23.01 -13.25
N LYS A 23 0.11 21.96 -13.85
CA LYS A 23 -0.53 20.67 -13.96
C LYS A 23 -0.13 19.76 -12.80
N ILE A 24 -1.09 19.04 -12.25
CA ILE A 24 -0.89 18.11 -11.14
C ILE A 24 0.03 16.97 -11.55
N VAL A 25 0.93 16.57 -10.64
CA VAL A 25 1.76 15.37 -10.75
C VAL A 25 1.47 14.49 -9.56
N PHE A 26 1.05 13.26 -9.79
CA PHE A 26 0.89 12.22 -8.77
C PHE A 26 2.18 11.41 -8.66
N VAL A 27 2.74 11.32 -7.45
CA VAL A 27 4.03 10.67 -7.19
C VAL A 27 3.88 9.69 -6.02
N PRO A 28 3.58 8.41 -6.28
CA PRO A 28 3.55 7.40 -5.22
C PRO A 28 4.86 7.34 -4.45
N GLY A 29 4.77 7.22 -3.11
CA GLY A 29 5.92 7.13 -2.23
C GLY A 29 6.58 8.45 -1.85
N ALA A 30 6.15 9.59 -2.40
CA ALA A 30 6.61 10.92 -2.00
C ALA A 30 5.70 11.54 -0.93
N LEU A 31 6.28 12.35 -0.04
CA LEU A 31 5.60 13.00 1.09
C LEU A 31 5.57 14.52 0.95
N PRO A 32 4.60 15.21 1.56
CA PRO A 32 4.55 16.66 1.61
C PRO A 32 5.85 17.25 2.17
N GLN A 33 6.24 18.42 1.63
CA GLN A 33 7.48 19.15 1.96
C GLN A 33 8.76 18.47 1.49
N GLU A 34 8.67 17.41 0.68
CA GLU A 34 9.84 16.83 0.03
C GLU A 34 10.14 17.52 -1.30
N GLU A 35 11.43 17.68 -1.58
CA GLU A 35 11.94 17.99 -2.91
C GLU A 35 12.42 16.69 -3.55
N VAL A 36 11.86 16.34 -4.70
CA VAL A 36 12.07 15.02 -5.30
C VAL A 36 12.39 15.12 -6.79
N VAL A 37 13.17 14.15 -7.26
CA VAL A 37 13.35 13.88 -8.69
C VAL A 37 12.27 12.89 -9.11
N VAL A 38 11.46 13.26 -10.09
CA VAL A 38 10.37 12.45 -10.60
C VAL A 38 10.58 12.17 -12.09
N GLU A 39 10.42 10.93 -12.49
CA GLU A 39 10.32 10.52 -13.88
C GLU A 39 8.85 10.45 -14.30
N ILE A 40 8.48 11.24 -15.32
CA ILE A 40 7.11 11.21 -15.83
C ILE A 40 6.90 9.93 -16.62
N THR A 41 5.98 9.10 -16.13
CA THR A 41 5.62 7.79 -16.69
C THR A 41 4.39 7.88 -17.60
N LYS A 42 3.48 8.82 -17.27
CA LYS A 42 2.26 9.04 -18.06
C LYS A 42 1.89 10.52 -18.06
N GLN A 43 1.48 10.99 -19.21
CA GLN A 43 0.96 12.33 -19.41
C GLN A 43 -0.47 12.27 -19.93
N THR A 44 -1.38 12.95 -19.23
CA THR A 44 -2.75 13.16 -19.68
C THR A 44 -3.01 14.64 -19.96
N ARG A 45 -4.20 14.98 -20.39
CA ARG A 45 -4.60 16.38 -20.61
C ARG A 45 -4.60 17.21 -19.30
N SER A 46 -4.95 16.58 -18.17
CA SER A 46 -5.18 17.26 -16.89
C SER A 46 -4.13 16.97 -15.82
N TYR A 47 -3.36 15.89 -15.91
CA TYR A 47 -2.37 15.49 -14.90
C TYR A 47 -1.23 14.66 -15.49
N TYR A 48 -0.17 14.53 -14.69
CA TYR A 48 0.93 13.60 -14.90
C TYR A 48 0.92 12.49 -13.84
N GLU A 49 1.36 11.29 -14.21
CA GLU A 49 1.79 10.27 -13.26
C GLU A 49 3.32 10.21 -13.29
N GLY A 50 3.94 10.21 -12.13
CA GLY A 50 5.38 10.21 -11.99
C GLY A 50 5.88 9.11 -11.06
N LYS A 51 7.00 8.51 -11.43
CA LYS A 51 7.75 7.58 -10.59
C LYS A 51 8.78 8.37 -9.78
N LEU A 52 8.79 8.17 -8.47
CA LEU A 52 9.83 8.72 -7.59
C LEU A 52 11.17 8.09 -7.94
N VAL A 53 12.16 8.92 -8.31
CA VAL A 53 13.52 8.47 -8.65
C VAL A 53 14.44 8.64 -7.45
N SER A 54 14.44 9.82 -6.83
CA SER A 54 15.22 10.13 -5.63
C SER A 54 14.59 11.26 -4.84
N ILE A 55 14.94 11.34 -3.57
CA ILE A 55 14.54 12.41 -2.67
C ILE A 55 15.77 13.31 -2.49
N ILE A 56 15.64 14.58 -2.87
CA ILE A 56 16.70 15.62 -2.73
C ILE A 56 16.67 16.14 -1.30
N LYS A 57 15.46 16.46 -0.80
CA LYS A 57 15.23 16.92 0.56
C LYS A 57 14.07 16.14 1.16
N SER A 58 14.35 15.41 2.23
CA SER A 58 13.38 14.56 2.90
C SER A 58 12.48 15.36 3.85
N SER A 59 11.21 14.96 3.94
CA SER A 59 10.31 15.44 4.98
C SER A 59 10.77 14.96 6.37
N LYS A 60 10.64 15.82 7.37
CA LYS A 60 10.88 15.45 8.79
C LYS A 60 9.93 14.36 9.30
N ASP A 61 8.81 14.19 8.62
CA ASP A 61 7.79 13.21 8.97
C ASP A 61 7.99 11.85 8.27
N ARG A 62 9.03 11.72 7.42
CA ARG A 62 9.39 10.45 6.79
C ARG A 62 10.05 9.52 7.79
N VAL A 63 9.63 8.26 7.75
CA VAL A 63 10.23 7.17 8.52
C VAL A 63 10.63 6.02 7.59
N ASN A 64 11.62 5.24 7.99
CA ASN A 64 11.98 4.03 7.26
C ASN A 64 10.96 2.93 7.55
N PRO A 65 10.29 2.39 6.51
CA PRO A 65 9.37 1.28 6.70
C PRO A 65 10.07 0.04 7.25
N SER A 66 9.52 -0.57 8.30
CA SER A 66 10.04 -1.82 8.86
C SER A 66 9.79 -3.05 7.96
N CYS A 67 8.97 -2.91 6.93
CA CYS A 67 8.59 -3.99 6.01
C CYS A 67 9.58 -4.12 4.86
N LYS A 68 10.26 -5.28 4.75
CA LYS A 68 11.25 -5.56 3.70
C LYS A 68 10.69 -5.56 2.27
N VAL A 69 9.39 -5.78 2.11
CA VAL A 69 8.71 -5.83 0.80
C VAL A 69 7.84 -4.59 0.54
N TYR A 70 8.01 -3.53 1.35
CA TYR A 70 7.17 -2.33 1.28
C TYR A 70 7.11 -1.69 -0.11
N GLU A 71 8.24 -1.56 -0.79
CA GLU A 71 8.31 -0.91 -2.10
C GLU A 71 7.53 -1.67 -3.18
N ASN A 72 7.45 -2.99 -3.06
CA ASN A 72 6.78 -3.86 -4.01
C ASN A 72 5.38 -4.30 -3.57
N CYS A 73 4.99 -4.04 -2.31
CA CYS A 73 3.71 -4.48 -1.76
C CYS A 73 2.66 -3.38 -1.84
N GLN A 74 1.46 -3.72 -2.32
CA GLN A 74 0.33 -2.77 -2.37
C GLN A 74 -0.43 -2.63 -1.04
N GLY A 75 -0.12 -3.46 -0.04
CA GLY A 75 -0.91 -3.56 1.19
C GLY A 75 -0.82 -2.35 2.11
N CYS A 76 0.24 -1.54 2.01
CA CYS A 76 0.47 -0.38 2.88
C CYS A 76 0.90 0.83 2.04
N THR A 77 0.09 1.88 2.00
CA THR A 77 0.41 3.08 1.19
C THR A 77 1.20 4.14 1.94
N LEU A 78 1.08 4.23 3.26
CA LEU A 78 1.64 5.30 4.09
C LEU A 78 2.64 4.81 5.15
N LEU A 79 3.22 3.62 5.01
CA LEU A 79 4.12 3.07 6.02
C LEU A 79 5.43 3.88 6.17
N HIS A 80 5.79 4.66 5.17
CA HIS A 80 6.92 5.59 5.16
C HIS A 80 6.61 6.95 5.80
N LEU A 81 5.38 7.17 6.29
CA LEU A 81 4.96 8.37 6.99
C LEU A 81 4.77 8.07 8.49
N ASN A 82 5.25 8.96 9.35
CA ASN A 82 5.02 8.89 10.79
C ASN A 82 3.53 8.66 11.12
N TYR A 83 3.24 7.77 12.08
CA TYR A 83 1.87 7.33 12.35
C TYR A 83 0.92 8.48 12.71
N PHE A 84 1.34 9.42 13.55
CA PHE A 84 0.50 10.57 13.92
C PHE A 84 0.20 11.46 12.70
N LYS A 85 1.15 11.56 11.77
CA LYS A 85 0.93 12.27 10.51
C LYS A 85 0.01 11.51 9.56
N GLN A 86 -0.02 10.18 9.62
CA GLN A 86 -1.03 9.39 8.90
C GLN A 86 -2.45 9.73 9.41
N LEU A 87 -2.64 9.94 10.73
CA LEU A 87 -3.94 10.34 11.29
C LEU A 87 -4.35 11.73 10.78
N THR A 88 -3.41 12.68 10.78
CA THR A 88 -3.63 14.02 10.21
C THR A 88 -4.01 13.95 8.73
N ALA A 89 -3.27 13.17 7.94
CA ALA A 89 -3.54 13.00 6.52
C ALA A 89 -4.93 12.41 6.25
N LYS A 90 -5.37 11.43 7.04
CA LYS A 90 -6.72 10.85 6.96
C LYS A 90 -7.81 11.88 7.28
N LYS A 91 -7.60 12.71 8.30
CA LYS A 91 -8.52 13.82 8.64
C LYS A 91 -8.66 14.82 7.47
N GLU A 92 -7.53 15.23 6.90
CA GLU A 92 -7.54 16.16 5.77
C GLU A 92 -8.15 15.55 4.50
N ALA A 93 -7.94 14.26 4.23
CA ALA A 93 -8.59 13.57 3.11
C ALA A 93 -10.11 13.59 3.21
N VAL A 94 -10.68 13.39 4.41
CA VAL A 94 -12.13 13.52 4.64
C VAL A 94 -12.61 14.95 4.43
N ARG A 95 -11.89 15.94 4.96
CA ARG A 95 -12.23 17.36 4.77
C ARG A 95 -12.21 17.77 3.29
N GLU A 96 -11.18 17.32 2.56
CA GLU A 96 -11.05 17.63 1.14
C GLU A 96 -12.15 16.95 0.31
N ALA A 97 -12.53 15.72 0.65
CA ALA A 97 -13.64 15.02 0.00
C ALA A 97 -14.98 15.76 0.21
N ILE A 98 -15.28 16.18 1.44
CA ILE A 98 -16.50 16.96 1.71
C ILE A 98 -16.48 18.29 0.93
N ARG A 99 -15.35 19.01 0.95
CA ARG A 99 -15.23 20.29 0.22
C ARG A 99 -15.43 20.12 -1.28
N LYS A 100 -14.93 19.01 -1.85
CA LYS A 100 -14.96 18.77 -3.28
C LYS A 100 -16.29 18.25 -3.80
N TYR A 101 -16.95 17.41 -3.01
CA TYR A 101 -18.11 16.66 -3.48
C TYR A 101 -19.44 17.10 -2.85
N THR A 102 -19.41 18.09 -1.95
CA THR A 102 -20.62 18.60 -1.32
C THR A 102 -20.61 20.15 -1.26
N ASN A 103 -21.79 20.74 -1.11
CA ASN A 103 -21.94 22.17 -0.83
C ASN A 103 -21.93 22.49 0.68
N TYR A 104 -21.44 21.55 1.50
CA TYR A 104 -21.47 21.68 2.94
C TYR A 104 -20.46 22.73 3.44
N ASN A 105 -20.90 23.63 4.31
CA ASN A 105 -20.04 24.66 4.90
C ASN A 105 -19.19 24.08 6.03
N LEU A 106 -17.93 23.76 5.73
CA LEU A 106 -17.00 23.19 6.69
C LEU A 106 -16.70 24.11 7.88
N ASN A 107 -16.90 25.43 7.75
CA ASN A 107 -16.67 26.38 8.85
C ASN A 107 -17.69 26.21 9.99
N LYS A 108 -18.83 25.56 9.72
CA LYS A 108 -19.86 25.23 10.71
C LYS A 108 -19.68 23.87 11.37
N THR A 109 -18.59 23.15 11.03
CA THR A 109 -18.36 21.76 11.48
C THR A 109 -17.13 21.66 12.34
N VAL A 110 -17.27 21.01 13.47
CA VAL A 110 -16.14 20.65 14.33
C VAL A 110 -15.60 19.29 13.87
N PHE A 111 -14.43 19.28 13.21
CA PHE A 111 -13.72 18.06 12.90
C PHE A 111 -12.91 17.63 14.12
N LYS A 112 -13.37 16.60 14.82
CA LYS A 112 -12.60 15.97 15.88
C LYS A 112 -11.36 15.28 15.31
N ASP A 113 -10.37 15.02 16.16
CA ASP A 113 -9.19 14.27 15.75
C ASP A 113 -9.53 12.81 15.46
N VAL A 114 -8.74 12.20 14.57
CA VAL A 114 -8.87 10.79 14.25
C VAL A 114 -8.45 9.97 15.46
N ILE A 115 -9.28 9.05 15.89
CA ILE A 115 -8.97 8.14 16.98
C ILE A 115 -7.84 7.20 16.52
N ALA A 116 -6.74 7.21 17.26
CA ALA A 116 -5.61 6.34 16.98
C ALA A 116 -5.98 4.87 17.24
N SER A 117 -5.51 3.97 16.37
CA SER A 117 -5.66 2.54 16.63
C SER A 117 -4.80 2.13 17.83
N PRO A 118 -5.31 1.33 18.77
CA PRO A 118 -4.52 0.80 19.89
C PRO A 118 -3.43 -0.19 19.42
N LYS A 119 -3.58 -0.74 18.22
CA LYS A 119 -2.63 -1.66 17.60
C LYS A 119 -2.27 -1.17 16.21
N GLN A 120 -0.98 -1.07 15.92
CA GLN A 120 -0.45 -0.74 14.60
C GLN A 120 0.05 -1.98 13.85
N GLU A 121 0.13 -3.13 14.54
CA GLU A 121 0.55 -4.43 14.02
C GLU A 121 -0.45 -5.51 14.42
N GLY A 122 -0.45 -6.63 13.69
CA GLY A 122 -1.28 -7.79 14.01
C GLY A 122 -2.80 -7.55 13.92
N PHE A 123 -3.26 -6.54 13.20
CA PHE A 123 -4.69 -6.17 13.16
C PHE A 123 -5.44 -6.73 11.95
N ILE A 124 -4.73 -7.26 10.93
CA ILE A 124 -5.38 -7.89 9.77
C ILE A 124 -5.77 -9.31 10.15
N THR A 125 -7.07 -9.56 10.18
CA THR A 125 -7.68 -10.86 10.56
C THR A 125 -8.25 -11.63 9.37
N SER A 126 -8.13 -11.09 8.16
CA SER A 126 -8.57 -11.76 6.93
C SER A 126 -7.62 -11.45 5.78
N VAL A 127 -7.20 -12.48 5.06
CA VAL A 127 -6.33 -12.37 3.89
C VAL A 127 -6.86 -13.21 2.73
N ASN A 128 -6.57 -12.74 1.52
CA ASN A 128 -6.78 -13.49 0.28
C ASN A 128 -5.52 -13.34 -0.56
N LEU A 129 -4.75 -14.42 -0.68
CA LEU A 129 -3.41 -14.38 -1.25
C LEU A 129 -3.32 -15.33 -2.46
N PRO A 130 -2.69 -14.91 -3.57
CA PRO A 130 -2.37 -15.81 -4.66
C PRO A 130 -1.33 -16.84 -4.20
N ILE A 131 -1.51 -18.07 -4.68
CA ILE A 131 -0.58 -19.17 -4.47
C ILE A 131 0.39 -19.17 -5.63
N VAL A 132 1.69 -19.23 -5.34
CA VAL A 132 2.76 -19.17 -6.31
C VAL A 132 3.82 -20.23 -6.02
N GLU A 133 4.60 -20.62 -7.03
CA GLU A 133 5.81 -21.40 -6.84
C GLU A 133 7.03 -20.48 -6.85
N PHE A 134 7.88 -20.65 -5.88
CA PHE A 134 9.13 -19.91 -5.79
C PHE A 134 10.24 -20.81 -5.27
N LYS A 135 11.32 -20.96 -6.06
CA LYS A 135 12.47 -21.82 -5.75
C LYS A 135 12.06 -23.27 -5.40
N GLY A 136 11.10 -23.83 -6.14
CA GLY A 136 10.62 -25.21 -5.95
C GLY A 136 9.72 -25.42 -4.73
N LYS A 137 9.26 -24.35 -4.09
CA LYS A 137 8.31 -24.40 -2.98
C LYS A 137 7.04 -23.69 -3.34
N ILE A 138 5.91 -24.20 -2.86
CA ILE A 138 4.63 -23.51 -2.93
C ILE A 138 4.61 -22.46 -1.81
N THR A 139 4.33 -21.23 -2.16
CA THR A 139 4.29 -20.11 -1.23
C THR A 139 3.18 -19.12 -1.60
N PHE A 140 3.10 -18.01 -0.88
CA PHE A 140 2.06 -17.01 -1.09
C PHE A 140 2.68 -15.70 -1.55
N GLY A 141 1.95 -14.98 -2.39
CA GLY A 141 2.40 -13.72 -2.95
C GLY A 141 1.42 -12.58 -2.72
N ILE A 142 1.84 -11.42 -3.13
CA ILE A 142 1.01 -10.23 -3.23
C ILE A 142 1.28 -9.56 -4.57
N TYR A 143 0.26 -9.04 -5.21
CA TYR A 143 0.43 -8.30 -6.45
C TYR A 143 1.22 -7.02 -6.20
N GLN A 144 2.17 -6.73 -7.10
CA GLN A 144 2.85 -5.45 -7.13
C GLN A 144 1.88 -4.36 -7.59
N ARG A 145 2.13 -3.14 -7.16
CA ARG A 145 1.29 -1.98 -7.51
C ARG A 145 1.19 -1.83 -9.03
N ASP A 146 -0.03 -1.67 -9.52
CA ASP A 146 -0.36 -1.45 -10.95
C ASP A 146 0.25 -2.50 -11.90
N SER A 147 0.38 -3.74 -11.42
CA SER A 147 1.08 -4.81 -12.11
C SER A 147 0.39 -6.16 -11.91
N LYS A 148 0.63 -7.08 -12.85
CA LYS A 148 0.27 -8.51 -12.74
C LYS A 148 1.38 -9.33 -12.07
N TYR A 149 2.53 -8.75 -11.81
CA TYR A 149 3.64 -9.43 -11.16
C TYR A 149 3.37 -9.64 -9.67
N LEU A 150 3.88 -10.73 -9.15
CA LEU A 150 3.73 -11.13 -7.76
C LEU A 150 5.06 -10.97 -7.03
N THR A 151 4.99 -10.43 -5.83
CA THR A 151 6.10 -10.45 -4.86
C THR A 151 5.79 -11.52 -3.83
N VAL A 152 6.74 -12.41 -3.57
CA VAL A 152 6.61 -13.42 -2.52
C VAL A 152 6.52 -12.71 -1.17
N MET A 153 5.53 -13.09 -0.39
CA MET A 153 5.31 -12.57 0.95
C MET A 153 5.62 -13.65 1.98
N THR A 154 6.76 -13.56 2.62
CA THR A 154 7.18 -14.54 3.64
C THR A 154 6.52 -14.30 5.00
N LYS A 155 6.34 -13.05 5.40
CA LYS A 155 5.69 -12.66 6.65
C LYS A 155 5.20 -11.22 6.58
N CYS A 156 3.99 -10.96 7.05
CA CYS A 156 3.42 -9.62 7.14
C CYS A 156 3.11 -9.26 8.60
N PHE A 157 3.81 -8.28 9.15
CA PHE A 157 3.61 -7.86 10.55
C PHE A 157 2.26 -7.15 10.80
N LYS A 158 1.56 -6.73 9.73
CA LYS A 158 0.18 -6.22 9.85
C LYS A 158 -0.86 -7.34 10.00
N GLN A 159 -0.53 -8.55 9.56
CA GLN A 159 -1.39 -9.71 9.76
C GLN A 159 -1.28 -10.21 11.20
N HIS A 160 -2.40 -10.73 11.71
CA HIS A 160 -2.42 -11.40 13.01
C HIS A 160 -1.41 -12.55 13.03
N PRO A 161 -0.68 -12.77 14.16
CA PRO A 161 0.33 -13.83 14.24
C PRO A 161 -0.18 -15.20 13.78
N MET A 162 -1.36 -15.62 14.23
CA MET A 162 -1.99 -16.88 13.82
C MET A 162 -2.15 -17.02 12.30
N ILE A 163 -2.46 -15.93 11.57
CA ILE A 163 -2.52 -15.98 10.10
C ILE A 163 -1.14 -16.28 9.51
N ASN A 164 -0.09 -15.61 10.01
CA ASN A 164 1.27 -15.87 9.54
C ASN A 164 1.71 -17.33 9.84
N GLU A 165 1.37 -17.85 11.02
CA GLU A 165 1.66 -19.22 11.45
C GLU A 165 0.91 -20.23 10.55
N THR A 166 -0.38 -20.01 10.31
CA THR A 166 -1.18 -20.84 9.41
C THR A 166 -0.64 -20.84 7.99
N LEU A 167 -0.25 -19.68 7.46
CA LEU A 167 0.36 -19.59 6.13
C LEU A 167 1.65 -20.39 6.07
N SER A 168 2.51 -20.30 7.09
CA SER A 168 3.76 -21.07 7.17
C SER A 168 3.51 -22.58 7.22
N ALA A 169 2.53 -23.04 7.99
CA ALA A 169 2.16 -24.44 8.04
C ALA A 169 1.61 -24.95 6.70
N LEU A 170 0.76 -24.15 6.05
CA LEU A 170 0.19 -24.49 4.75
C LEU A 170 1.25 -24.52 3.64
N GLU A 171 2.24 -23.62 3.67
CA GLU A 171 3.37 -23.65 2.73
C GLU A 171 4.11 -24.99 2.78
N ILE A 172 4.39 -25.48 3.99
CA ILE A 172 5.02 -26.79 4.20
C ILE A 172 4.12 -27.91 3.71
N LEU A 173 2.85 -27.91 4.12
CA LEU A 173 1.87 -28.95 3.76
C LEU A 173 1.69 -29.07 2.24
N LEU A 174 1.46 -27.94 1.56
CA LEU A 174 1.22 -27.89 0.12
C LEU A 174 2.46 -28.30 -0.68
N THR A 175 3.65 -27.90 -0.21
CA THR A 175 4.92 -28.27 -0.85
C THR A 175 5.19 -29.77 -0.71
N ASN A 176 5.04 -30.34 0.50
CA ASN A 176 5.30 -31.75 0.76
C ASN A 176 4.34 -32.66 -0.02
N ASN A 177 3.09 -32.25 -0.17
CA ASN A 177 2.10 -32.99 -0.95
C ASN A 177 2.16 -32.70 -2.45
N LYS A 178 3.15 -31.96 -2.94
CA LYS A 178 3.34 -31.61 -4.35
C LYS A 178 2.06 -31.10 -5.01
N CYS A 179 1.31 -30.27 -4.28
CA CYS A 179 0.08 -29.70 -4.79
C CYS A 179 0.35 -28.88 -6.06
N LYS A 180 -0.56 -28.94 -7.03
CA LYS A 180 -0.39 -28.19 -8.28
C LYS A 180 -0.93 -26.76 -8.08
N ILE A 181 -0.12 -25.76 -8.48
CA ILE A 181 -0.60 -24.38 -8.59
C ILE A 181 -1.49 -24.23 -9.84
N TYR A 182 -2.32 -23.21 -9.84
CA TYR A 182 -3.25 -22.96 -10.93
C TYR A 182 -2.54 -22.73 -12.26
N ASN A 183 -3.04 -23.43 -13.27
CA ASN A 183 -2.59 -23.32 -14.64
C ASN A 183 -3.74 -22.79 -15.51
N ASP A 184 -3.52 -21.66 -16.17
CA ASP A 184 -4.55 -20.99 -16.99
C ASP A 184 -4.98 -21.83 -18.20
N LYS A 185 -4.07 -22.64 -18.76
CA LYS A 185 -4.36 -23.50 -19.93
C LYS A 185 -5.32 -24.64 -19.56
N PHE A 186 -5.08 -25.27 -18.41
CA PHE A 186 -5.87 -26.44 -17.97
C PHE A 186 -6.98 -26.10 -16.99
N LYS A 187 -7.05 -24.85 -16.53
CA LYS A 187 -8.05 -24.36 -15.54
C LYS A 187 -8.12 -25.21 -14.25
N THR A 188 -6.99 -25.78 -13.85
CA THR A 188 -6.86 -26.66 -12.68
C THR A 188 -5.75 -26.19 -11.75
N GLY A 189 -5.80 -26.60 -10.49
CA GLY A 189 -4.81 -26.26 -9.46
C GLY A 189 -5.27 -25.19 -8.48
N LEU A 190 -4.43 -24.94 -7.48
CA LEU A 190 -4.69 -23.97 -6.41
C LEU A 190 -4.31 -22.57 -6.88
N ARG A 191 -5.27 -21.63 -6.86
CA ARG A 191 -5.06 -20.26 -7.36
C ARG A 191 -4.89 -19.24 -6.23
N PHE A 192 -5.77 -19.31 -5.23
CA PHE A 192 -5.80 -18.41 -4.09
C PHE A 192 -6.04 -19.17 -2.80
N ILE A 193 -5.56 -18.59 -1.71
CA ILE A 193 -5.93 -19.00 -0.38
C ILE A 193 -6.63 -17.84 0.32
N LYS A 194 -7.75 -18.13 0.98
CA LYS A 194 -8.44 -17.18 1.85
C LYS A 194 -8.40 -17.70 3.27
N ILE A 195 -7.85 -16.90 4.18
CA ILE A 195 -7.79 -17.20 5.61
C ILE A 195 -8.54 -16.11 6.37
N LYS A 196 -9.35 -16.52 7.32
CA LYS A 196 -10.06 -15.63 8.25
C LYS A 196 -9.83 -16.10 9.67
N LEU A 197 -9.49 -15.17 10.55
CA LEU A 197 -9.51 -15.39 12.00
C LEU A 197 -10.84 -14.88 12.54
N ILE A 198 -11.61 -15.78 13.16
CA ILE A 198 -12.91 -15.51 13.79
C ILE A 198 -12.85 -16.09 15.19
N ASP A 199 -13.14 -15.30 16.22
CA ASP A 199 -13.20 -15.74 17.63
C ASP A 199 -11.97 -16.56 18.07
N LYS A 200 -10.77 -16.11 17.66
CA LYS A 200 -9.47 -16.76 17.89
C LYS A 200 -9.31 -18.13 17.23
N GLN A 201 -10.12 -18.44 16.21
CA GLN A 201 -10.04 -19.65 15.37
C GLN A 201 -9.79 -19.27 13.91
N ILE A 202 -9.09 -20.13 13.18
CA ILE A 202 -8.80 -19.98 11.74
C ILE A 202 -9.54 -21.07 10.95
#